data_2069fe4002be4dc185e68aec98d74d08
#
_entry.id   2069fe4002be4dc185e68aec98d74d08
#
_cell.length_a   1.000
_cell.length_b   1.000
_cell.length_c   1.000
_cell.angle_alpha   90.00
_cell.angle_beta   90.00
_cell.angle_gamma   90.00
#
_symmetry.space_group_name_H-M   'P 1'
#
loop_
_entity.id
_entity.type
_entity.pdbx_description
1 polymer ?
#
loop_
_entity_poly.entity_id
_entity_poly.type
_entity_poly.pdbx_seq_one_letter_code
_entity_poly.pdbx_strand_id
1 'polypeptide(L)'
;MPPSIDPEILGEAADWLVQLQSGGATDEDHRAIQRWRARSAQHAQAWQRAEAIMGDFRAVPGSIASDTIKRIGRNKSIGRRQALNRIGLFLLAGPAIWLAQRELPWQAWMADQHTAIGEQKNLTLADGTRLLINTNSSLSIAFSATSRRIDLFKGEVLITTGHDPSPTYRPFIVQTRHGTARALGTRFSVRVEDESSRLAVVEGSVEMKPAHSSTAVIVNAGEQSAFGLERTAPVAPLDQASMTWENGMMVARNMRLADLLTELGRYRQGVLRCHDAVADLTVSGAFSLRDTDASLRLLQSTLPISVSSLTRYWVAVEPRG
;
A
#
# COMPACT_ATOMS: atom_id res chain seq x y z
N MET A 1 -5.25 -2.09 -37.03
CA MET A 1 -5.23 -1.63 -35.64
C MET A 1 -6.66 -1.37 -35.22
N PRO A 2 -7.19 -1.99 -34.16
CA PRO A 2 -8.50 -1.61 -33.65
C PRO A 2 -8.42 -0.15 -33.14
N PRO A 3 -9.47 0.67 -33.36
CA PRO A 3 -9.49 2.05 -32.93
C PRO A 3 -9.30 2.12 -31.42
N SER A 4 -8.41 2.99 -30.96
CA SER A 4 -8.21 3.26 -29.53
C SER A 4 -9.48 3.88 -28.96
N ILE A 5 -10.05 3.23 -27.96
CA ILE A 5 -11.19 3.78 -27.23
C ILE A 5 -10.70 5.02 -26.47
N ASP A 6 -11.48 6.09 -26.51
CA ASP A 6 -11.18 7.32 -25.78
C ASP A 6 -11.09 7.03 -24.26
N PRO A 7 -10.01 7.43 -23.57
CA PRO A 7 -9.84 7.22 -22.14
C PRO A 7 -10.96 7.83 -21.27
N GLU A 8 -11.56 8.96 -21.70
CA GLU A 8 -12.71 9.57 -21.02
C GLU A 8 -13.93 8.65 -21.06
N ILE A 9 -14.27 8.11 -22.23
CA ILE A 9 -15.39 7.19 -22.41
C ILE A 9 -15.20 5.89 -21.62
N LEU A 10 -13.94 5.41 -21.48
CA LEU A 10 -13.62 4.26 -20.66
C LEU A 10 -13.78 4.55 -19.16
N GLY A 11 -13.45 5.76 -18.72
CA GLY A 11 -13.67 6.25 -17.36
C GLY A 11 -15.17 6.30 -17.02
N GLU A 12 -15.98 6.88 -17.90
CA GLU A 12 -17.45 6.91 -17.74
C GLU A 12 -18.07 5.51 -17.65
N ALA A 13 -17.57 4.54 -18.43
CA ALA A 13 -18.01 3.15 -18.36
C ALA A 13 -17.71 2.51 -16.99
N ALA A 14 -16.55 2.81 -16.42
CA ALA A 14 -16.16 2.33 -15.09
C ALA A 14 -17.06 2.93 -13.99
N ASP A 15 -17.36 4.22 -14.06
CA ASP A 15 -18.23 4.89 -13.10
C ASP A 15 -19.65 4.31 -13.10
N TRP A 16 -20.22 4.06 -14.28
CA TRP A 16 -21.51 3.38 -14.42
C TRP A 16 -21.51 1.97 -13.84
N LEU A 17 -20.43 1.20 -13.99
CA LEU A 17 -20.31 -0.12 -13.41
C LEU A 17 -20.22 -0.10 -11.89
N VAL A 18 -19.49 0.86 -11.32
CA VAL A 18 -19.43 1.07 -9.87
C VAL A 18 -20.82 1.41 -9.31
N GLN A 19 -21.59 2.28 -10.01
CA GLN A 19 -22.94 2.64 -9.61
C GLN A 19 -23.91 1.44 -9.64
N LEU A 20 -23.82 0.58 -10.65
CA LEU A 20 -24.61 -0.66 -10.70
C LEU A 20 -24.29 -1.64 -9.57
N GLN A 21 -23.02 -1.67 -9.11
CA GLN A 21 -22.59 -2.58 -8.05
C GLN A 21 -22.82 -2.06 -6.64
N SER A 22 -23.09 -0.78 -6.46
CA SER A 22 -23.36 -0.17 -5.15
C SER A 22 -24.64 -0.66 -4.48
N GLY A 23 -25.43 -1.52 -5.16
CA GLY A 23 -26.68 -2.08 -4.66
C GLY A 23 -27.85 -1.11 -4.58
N GLY A 24 -27.63 0.16 -5.01
CA GLY A 24 -28.63 1.22 -5.03
C GLY A 24 -29.13 1.60 -6.43
N ALA A 25 -28.75 0.84 -7.46
CA ALA A 25 -29.12 1.15 -8.84
C ALA A 25 -30.65 1.08 -9.05
N THR A 26 -31.22 2.18 -9.52
CA THR A 26 -32.64 2.31 -9.82
C THR A 26 -32.94 1.92 -11.26
N ASP A 27 -34.24 1.72 -11.59
CA ASP A 27 -34.67 1.51 -12.98
C ASP A 27 -34.34 2.71 -13.89
N GLU A 28 -34.16 3.90 -13.31
CA GLU A 28 -33.75 5.10 -14.03
C GLU A 28 -32.27 5.05 -14.40
N ASP A 29 -31.43 4.54 -13.50
CA ASP A 29 -29.98 4.32 -13.76
C ASP A 29 -29.79 3.30 -14.89
N HIS A 30 -30.54 2.21 -14.86
CA HIS A 30 -30.49 1.21 -15.95
C HIS A 30 -30.88 1.83 -17.30
N ARG A 31 -31.90 2.67 -17.35
CA ARG A 31 -32.29 3.39 -18.58
C ARG A 31 -31.26 4.43 -19.01
N ALA A 32 -30.62 5.10 -18.06
CA ALA A 32 -29.53 6.04 -18.34
C ALA A 32 -28.31 5.35 -18.96
N ILE A 33 -27.91 4.20 -18.44
CA ILE A 33 -26.83 3.36 -18.98
C ILE A 33 -27.13 2.89 -20.39
N GLN A 34 -28.36 2.44 -20.67
CA GLN A 34 -28.76 2.03 -22.03
C GLN A 34 -28.66 3.20 -23.01
N ARG A 35 -29.11 4.38 -22.63
CA ARG A 35 -28.97 5.61 -23.44
C ARG A 35 -27.51 5.99 -23.65
N TRP A 36 -26.68 5.87 -22.64
CA TRP A 36 -25.26 6.14 -22.70
C TRP A 36 -24.54 5.17 -23.66
N ARG A 37 -24.80 3.88 -23.57
CA ARG A 37 -24.26 2.85 -24.48
C ARG A 37 -24.65 3.08 -25.94
N ALA A 38 -25.85 3.62 -26.18
CA ALA A 38 -26.36 3.91 -27.51
C ALA A 38 -25.78 5.19 -28.16
N ARG A 39 -25.00 6.01 -27.44
CA ARG A 39 -24.43 7.27 -27.95
C ARG A 39 -23.48 7.07 -29.12
N SER A 40 -22.62 6.03 -29.08
CA SER A 40 -21.71 5.70 -30.18
C SER A 40 -21.18 4.28 -30.07
N ALA A 41 -20.57 3.78 -31.16
CA ALA A 41 -19.89 2.50 -31.17
C ALA A 41 -18.74 2.44 -30.13
N GLN A 42 -18.08 3.54 -29.84
CA GLN A 42 -17.02 3.61 -28.83
C GLN A 42 -17.58 3.43 -27.41
N HIS A 43 -18.75 4.00 -27.07
CA HIS A 43 -19.41 3.80 -25.79
C HIS A 43 -19.82 2.33 -25.58
N ALA A 44 -20.34 1.67 -26.62
CA ALA A 44 -20.69 0.26 -26.58
C ALA A 44 -19.45 -0.63 -26.37
N GLN A 45 -18.34 -0.33 -27.05
CA GLN A 45 -17.06 -1.05 -26.90
C GLN A 45 -16.42 -0.80 -25.53
N ALA A 46 -16.45 0.43 -25.01
CA ALA A 46 -15.98 0.76 -23.68
C ALA A 46 -16.72 -0.02 -22.61
N TRP A 47 -18.04 -0.12 -22.74
CA TRP A 47 -18.88 -0.93 -21.85
C TRP A 47 -18.51 -2.39 -21.85
N GLN A 48 -18.40 -3.02 -23.03
CA GLN A 48 -17.99 -4.43 -23.15
C GLN A 48 -16.62 -4.69 -22.54
N ARG A 49 -15.68 -3.76 -22.72
CA ARG A 49 -14.32 -3.89 -22.17
C ARG A 49 -14.30 -3.76 -20.64
N ALA A 50 -15.10 -2.87 -20.10
CA ALA A 50 -15.25 -2.71 -18.65
C ALA A 50 -15.94 -3.94 -18.01
N GLU A 51 -16.99 -4.51 -18.65
CA GLU A 51 -17.63 -5.76 -18.22
C GLU A 51 -16.68 -6.97 -18.27
N ALA A 52 -15.83 -7.08 -19.30
CA ALA A 52 -14.86 -8.16 -19.42
C ALA A 52 -13.81 -8.12 -18.29
N ILE A 53 -13.29 -6.94 -17.96
CA ILE A 53 -12.35 -6.74 -16.85
C ILE A 53 -13.00 -7.14 -15.51
N MET A 54 -14.28 -6.83 -15.30
CA MET A 54 -15.02 -7.22 -14.10
C MET A 54 -15.39 -8.70 -14.07
N GLY A 55 -15.58 -9.34 -15.22
CA GLY A 55 -15.81 -10.79 -15.34
C GLY A 55 -14.62 -11.60 -14.85
N ASP A 56 -13.40 -11.18 -15.19
CA ASP A 56 -12.17 -11.82 -14.75
C ASP A 56 -11.92 -11.69 -13.23
N PHE A 57 -12.40 -10.61 -12.61
CA PHE A 57 -12.39 -10.47 -11.13
C PHE A 57 -13.38 -11.42 -10.41
N ARG A 58 -14.43 -11.89 -11.07
CA ARG A 58 -15.37 -12.89 -10.53
C ARG A 58 -14.88 -14.34 -10.65
N ALA A 59 -13.85 -14.59 -11.42
CA ALA A 59 -13.25 -15.91 -11.61
C ALA A 59 -12.26 -16.33 -10.52
N VAL A 60 -12.01 -15.48 -9.50
CA VAL A 60 -11.26 -15.86 -8.30
C VAL A 60 -12.20 -16.68 -7.40
N PRO A 61 -11.89 -17.95 -7.02
CA PRO A 61 -12.79 -18.79 -6.25
C PRO A 61 -12.92 -18.30 -4.81
N GLY A 62 -13.91 -17.46 -4.56
CA GLY A 62 -14.40 -17.14 -3.22
C GLY A 62 -15.43 -18.16 -2.76
N SER A 63 -14.99 -19.32 -2.29
CA SER A 63 -15.85 -20.47 -1.94
C SER A 63 -16.65 -20.33 -0.64
N ILE A 64 -16.94 -19.14 -0.14
CA ILE A 64 -17.70 -18.96 1.11
C ILE A 64 -18.98 -18.10 0.98
N ALA A 65 -19.15 -17.34 -0.11
CA ALA A 65 -20.28 -16.39 -0.22
C ALA A 65 -21.51 -16.94 -1.00
N SER A 66 -21.39 -18.03 -1.77
CA SER A 66 -22.42 -18.43 -2.74
C SER A 66 -23.52 -19.31 -2.18
N ASP A 67 -23.33 -20.03 -1.08
CA ASP A 67 -24.31 -20.99 -0.58
C ASP A 67 -25.37 -20.40 0.34
N THR A 68 -25.13 -19.24 0.93
CA THR A 68 -26.07 -18.58 1.84
C THR A 68 -27.13 -17.77 1.10
N ILE A 69 -26.84 -17.26 -0.09
CA ILE A 69 -27.75 -16.38 -0.87
C ILE A 69 -28.78 -17.18 -1.65
N LYS A 70 -28.50 -18.42 -2.07
CA LYS A 70 -29.44 -19.26 -2.83
C LYS A 70 -30.58 -19.85 -2.00
N ARG A 71 -30.55 -19.82 -0.67
CA ARG A 71 -31.61 -20.35 0.21
C ARG A 71 -32.72 -19.37 0.60
N ILE A 72 -32.58 -18.06 0.31
CA ILE A 72 -33.54 -17.02 0.77
C ILE A 72 -34.57 -16.63 -0.32
N GLY A 73 -34.47 -17.16 -1.51
CA GLY A 73 -35.26 -16.75 -2.69
C GLY A 73 -36.47 -17.61 -3.03
N ARG A 74 -37.27 -18.11 -2.05
CA ARG A 74 -38.58 -18.72 -2.40
C ARG A 74 -39.51 -18.76 -1.20
N ASN A 75 -40.28 -17.70 -0.93
CA ASN A 75 -41.73 -17.78 -0.65
C ASN A 75 -42.34 -16.39 -0.53
N LYS A 76 -43.42 -16.19 -1.30
CA LYS A 76 -44.32 -15.04 -1.24
C LYS A 76 -45.29 -15.18 -0.06
N SER A 77 -45.34 -14.21 0.87
CA SER A 77 -46.57 -13.75 1.52
C SER A 77 -46.28 -12.43 2.27
N ILE A 78 -47.03 -11.43 1.94
CA ILE A 78 -46.96 -10.04 2.41
C ILE A 78 -47.61 -9.94 3.79
N GLY A 79 -46.97 -9.27 4.75
CA GLY A 79 -47.56 -8.84 6.00
C GLY A 79 -46.78 -9.24 7.23
N ARG A 80 -46.27 -8.29 8.00
CA ARG A 80 -45.48 -8.36 9.26
C ARG A 80 -43.98 -8.70 9.13
N ARG A 81 -43.46 -9.10 7.97
CA ARG A 81 -42.05 -9.46 7.74
C ARG A 81 -41.15 -8.28 7.35
N GLN A 82 -41.68 -7.12 6.99
CA GLN A 82 -40.87 -5.97 6.61
C GLN A 82 -40.12 -5.34 7.81
N ALA A 83 -40.63 -5.45 9.02
CA ALA A 83 -39.93 -5.00 10.23
C ALA A 83 -38.76 -5.94 10.60
N LEU A 84 -38.94 -7.26 10.46
CA LEU A 84 -37.90 -8.26 10.77
C LEU A 84 -36.77 -8.28 9.71
N ASN A 85 -37.08 -8.00 8.44
CA ASN A 85 -36.05 -7.90 7.39
C ASN A 85 -35.17 -6.64 7.56
N ARG A 86 -35.70 -5.56 8.12
CA ARG A 86 -34.88 -4.36 8.45
C ARG A 86 -33.96 -4.61 9.64
N ILE A 87 -34.41 -5.37 10.65
CA ILE A 87 -33.58 -5.76 11.81
C ILE A 87 -32.52 -6.79 11.38
N GLY A 88 -32.86 -7.75 10.52
CA GLY A 88 -31.89 -8.71 9.95
C GLY A 88 -30.82 -8.04 9.08
N LEU A 89 -31.17 -7.02 8.32
CA LEU A 89 -30.21 -6.25 7.51
C LEU A 89 -29.24 -5.46 8.40
N PHE A 90 -29.72 -4.90 9.53
CA PHE A 90 -28.86 -4.22 10.50
C PHE A 90 -27.93 -5.19 11.25
N LEU A 91 -28.37 -6.41 11.57
CA LEU A 91 -27.55 -7.42 12.22
C LEU A 91 -26.48 -8.03 11.31
N LEU A 92 -26.69 -8.03 9.98
CA LEU A 92 -25.69 -8.47 9.00
C LEU A 92 -24.80 -7.32 8.51
N ALA A 93 -25.30 -6.08 8.49
CA ALA A 93 -24.50 -4.91 8.12
C ALA A 93 -23.50 -4.51 9.22
N GLY A 94 -23.83 -4.70 10.49
CA GLY A 94 -22.94 -4.39 11.61
C GLY A 94 -21.58 -5.11 11.55
N PRO A 95 -21.53 -6.44 11.43
CA PRO A 95 -20.28 -7.18 11.26
C PRO A 95 -19.54 -6.84 9.94
N ALA A 96 -20.27 -6.63 8.85
CA ALA A 96 -19.66 -6.26 7.56
C ALA A 96 -19.05 -4.85 7.59
N ILE A 97 -19.73 -3.88 8.21
CA ILE A 97 -19.18 -2.53 8.44
C ILE A 97 -18.00 -2.59 9.41
N TRP A 98 -18.09 -3.40 10.47
CA TRP A 98 -16.99 -3.59 11.42
C TRP A 98 -15.77 -4.28 10.80
N LEU A 99 -15.96 -5.30 9.93
CA LEU A 99 -14.89 -5.90 9.14
C LEU A 99 -14.33 -4.90 8.12
N ALA A 100 -15.17 -4.16 7.41
CA ALA A 100 -14.73 -3.14 6.46
C ALA A 100 -13.93 -2.03 7.16
N GLN A 101 -14.30 -1.62 8.37
CA GLN A 101 -13.53 -0.67 9.16
C GLN A 101 -12.17 -1.22 9.62
N ARG A 102 -12.03 -2.54 9.76
CA ARG A 102 -10.77 -3.19 10.13
C ARG A 102 -9.82 -3.35 8.96
N GLU A 103 -10.35 -3.59 7.75
CA GLU A 103 -9.57 -3.91 6.55
C GLU A 103 -9.34 -2.67 5.64
N LEU A 104 -10.21 -1.67 5.70
CA LEU A 104 -10.04 -0.45 4.91
C LEU A 104 -9.09 0.51 5.64
N PRO A 105 -7.97 0.92 5.02
CA PRO A 105 -7.00 1.85 5.62
C PRO A 105 -7.52 3.30 5.59
N TRP A 106 -8.76 3.55 6.12
CA TRP A 106 -9.37 4.88 6.16
C TRP A 106 -8.50 5.91 6.91
N GLN A 107 -7.76 5.45 7.93
CA GLN A 107 -6.79 6.28 8.65
C GLN A 107 -5.66 6.76 7.73
N ALA A 108 -5.23 5.92 6.79
CA ALA A 108 -4.25 6.31 5.79
C ALA A 108 -4.82 7.36 4.81
N TRP A 109 -6.11 7.37 4.53
CA TRP A 109 -6.74 8.37 3.66
C TRP A 109 -6.98 9.71 4.35
N MET A 110 -7.13 9.70 5.69
CA MET A 110 -7.28 10.91 6.51
C MET A 110 -5.94 11.45 7.04
N ALA A 111 -4.82 10.84 6.66
CA ALA A 111 -3.50 11.25 7.10
C ALA A 111 -3.17 12.67 6.61
N ASP A 112 -2.44 13.44 7.44
CA ASP A 112 -2.09 14.84 7.12
C ASP A 112 -1.05 14.95 6.00
N GLN A 113 -0.22 13.91 5.84
CA GLN A 113 0.85 13.86 4.87
C GLN A 113 0.81 12.57 4.06
N HIS A 114 0.88 12.73 2.73
CA HIS A 114 0.92 11.63 1.78
C HIS A 114 2.03 11.83 0.77
N THR A 115 2.55 10.71 0.27
CA THR A 115 3.37 10.66 -0.94
C THR A 115 2.77 9.67 -1.94
N ALA A 116 2.80 10.04 -3.21
CA ALA A 116 2.43 9.14 -4.30
C ALA A 116 3.52 8.06 -4.51
N ILE A 117 3.21 7.07 -5.34
CA ILE A 117 4.20 6.06 -5.76
C ILE A 117 5.31 6.76 -6.55
N GLY A 118 6.57 6.55 -6.16
CA GLY A 118 7.76 7.18 -6.73
C GLY A 118 8.07 8.57 -6.16
N GLU A 119 7.17 9.15 -5.37
CA GLU A 119 7.39 10.45 -4.73
C GLU A 119 8.13 10.31 -3.41
N GLN A 120 9.06 11.24 -3.15
CA GLN A 120 9.69 11.45 -1.85
C GLN A 120 9.48 12.89 -1.42
N LYS A 121 9.19 13.12 -0.14
CA LYS A 121 8.87 14.45 0.39
C LYS A 121 9.70 14.77 1.63
N ASN A 122 10.35 15.94 1.61
CA ASN A 122 11.01 16.49 2.79
C ASN A 122 10.05 17.40 3.56
N LEU A 123 10.03 17.26 4.88
CA LEU A 123 9.21 18.08 5.77
C LEU A 123 10.02 18.42 7.02
N THR A 124 10.02 19.68 7.44
CA THR A 124 10.56 20.11 8.73
C THR A 124 9.42 20.47 9.66
N LEU A 125 9.40 19.86 10.84
CA LEU A 125 8.37 20.05 11.86
C LEU A 125 8.69 21.28 12.74
N ALA A 126 7.71 21.70 13.56
CA ALA A 126 7.81 22.87 14.40
C ALA A 126 8.95 22.80 15.47
N ASP A 127 9.35 21.59 15.86
CA ASP A 127 10.45 21.32 16.79
C ASP A 127 11.81 21.17 16.09
N GLY A 128 11.90 21.48 14.79
CA GLY A 128 13.11 21.30 13.97
C GLY A 128 13.39 19.86 13.55
N THR A 129 12.52 18.88 13.90
CA THR A 129 12.62 17.51 13.38
C THR A 129 12.48 17.50 11.87
N ARG A 130 13.35 16.79 11.18
CA ARG A 130 13.31 16.60 9.73
C ARG A 130 12.78 15.21 9.40
N LEU A 131 11.80 15.17 8.53
CA LEU A 131 11.22 13.96 7.97
C LEU A 131 11.57 13.87 6.48
N LEU A 132 12.10 12.75 6.04
CA LEU A 132 12.11 12.36 4.64
C LEU A 132 11.09 11.23 4.49
N ILE A 133 9.95 11.54 3.88
CA ILE A 133 8.84 10.61 3.66
C ILE A 133 9.09 9.91 2.33
N ASN A 134 9.15 8.58 2.35
CA ASN A 134 9.45 7.76 1.17
C ASN A 134 8.20 7.51 0.32
N THR A 135 8.38 6.81 -0.80
CA THR A 135 7.32 6.45 -1.75
C THR A 135 6.11 5.81 -1.08
N ASN A 136 4.89 6.14 -1.58
CA ASN A 136 3.62 5.52 -1.20
C ASN A 136 3.40 5.44 0.31
N SER A 137 3.70 6.53 1.00
CA SER A 137 3.62 6.65 2.45
C SER A 137 2.47 7.55 2.89
N SER A 138 1.93 7.27 4.08
CA SER A 138 0.91 8.10 4.72
C SER A 138 1.15 8.17 6.22
N LEU A 139 1.15 9.38 6.76
CA LEU A 139 1.37 9.64 8.18
C LEU A 139 0.62 10.88 8.66
N SER A 140 0.32 10.91 9.97
CA SER A 140 -0.20 12.09 10.66
C SER A 140 0.76 12.57 11.74
N ILE A 141 0.76 13.89 11.97
CA ILE A 141 1.61 14.54 12.96
C ILE A 141 0.73 14.95 14.15
N ALA A 142 0.94 14.32 15.30
CA ALA A 142 0.15 14.50 16.51
C ALA A 142 1.03 15.00 17.68
N PHE A 143 1.40 16.28 17.63
CA PHE A 143 2.14 16.92 18.72
C PHE A 143 1.17 17.44 19.78
N SER A 144 1.49 17.15 21.03
CA SER A 144 0.71 17.58 22.21
C SER A 144 1.59 18.23 23.27
N ALA A 145 1.01 18.61 24.39
CA ALA A 145 1.76 19.11 25.54
C ALA A 145 2.68 18.05 26.18
N THR A 146 2.40 16.75 25.97
CA THR A 146 3.08 15.65 26.64
C THR A 146 3.89 14.74 25.71
N SER A 147 3.70 14.83 24.38
CA SER A 147 4.38 13.98 23.40
C SER A 147 4.47 14.61 22.03
N ARG A 148 5.50 14.21 21.27
CA ARG A 148 5.68 14.50 19.85
C ARG A 148 5.47 13.18 19.10
N ARG A 149 4.27 12.96 18.53
CA ARG A 149 3.93 11.67 17.91
C ARG A 149 3.75 11.81 16.42
N ILE A 150 4.26 10.82 15.69
CA ILE A 150 4.00 10.56 14.28
C ILE A 150 3.22 9.24 14.20
N ASP A 151 2.03 9.26 13.64
CA ASP A 151 1.25 8.07 13.34
C ASP A 151 1.56 7.65 11.89
N LEU A 152 2.42 6.63 11.70
CA LEU A 152 2.78 6.09 10.39
C LEU A 152 1.85 4.93 10.04
N PHE A 153 0.94 5.16 9.09
CA PHE A 153 -0.06 4.17 8.67
C PHE A 153 0.46 3.23 7.61
N LYS A 154 1.28 3.75 6.67
CA LYS A 154 1.82 3.01 5.53
C LYS A 154 3.12 3.62 5.04
N GLY A 155 3.97 2.80 4.43
CA GLY A 155 5.17 3.23 3.77
C GLY A 155 6.36 3.35 4.72
N GLU A 156 7.20 4.37 4.52
CA GLU A 156 8.49 4.49 5.20
C GLU A 156 8.85 5.96 5.41
N VAL A 157 9.45 6.27 6.55
CA VAL A 157 9.92 7.61 6.89
C VAL A 157 11.29 7.53 7.54
N LEU A 158 12.24 8.37 7.08
CA LEU A 158 13.51 8.64 7.76
C LEU A 158 13.34 9.91 8.59
N ILE A 159 13.70 9.84 9.86
CA ILE A 159 13.50 10.88 10.86
C ILE A 159 14.86 11.28 11.41
N THR A 160 15.11 12.58 11.41
CA THR A 160 16.20 13.18 12.20
C THR A 160 15.56 14.07 13.24
N THR A 161 15.55 13.62 14.50
CA THR A 161 14.87 14.35 15.59
C THR A 161 15.53 15.69 15.87
N GLY A 162 14.70 16.72 15.97
CA GLY A 162 15.10 18.05 16.42
C GLY A 162 15.19 18.15 17.95
N HIS A 163 15.81 19.22 18.41
CA HIS A 163 15.80 19.56 19.84
C HIS A 163 14.42 20.11 20.22
N ASP A 164 13.79 19.50 21.24
CA ASP A 164 12.49 19.98 21.70
C ASP A 164 12.62 21.34 22.40
N PRO A 165 12.02 22.42 21.89
CA PRO A 165 12.06 23.72 22.52
C PRO A 165 11.18 23.81 23.79
N SER A 166 10.38 22.79 24.08
CA SER A 166 9.52 22.76 25.28
C SER A 166 10.36 22.67 26.55
N PRO A 167 10.02 23.43 27.62
CA PRO A 167 10.67 23.32 28.93
C PRO A 167 10.40 21.97 29.60
N THR A 168 9.33 21.28 29.21
CA THR A 168 8.98 19.95 29.69
C THR A 168 9.38 18.92 28.65
N TYR A 169 10.10 17.88 29.06
CA TYR A 169 10.49 16.78 28.17
C TYR A 169 9.26 16.12 27.54
N ARG A 170 9.23 16.06 26.20
CA ARG A 170 8.22 15.37 25.44
C ARG A 170 8.88 14.29 24.58
N PRO A 171 8.60 13.00 24.83
CA PRO A 171 9.17 11.93 24.02
C PRO A 171 8.72 12.06 22.55
N PHE A 172 9.65 11.76 21.63
CA PHE A 172 9.34 11.62 20.21
C PHE A 172 9.02 10.17 19.91
N ILE A 173 7.83 9.91 19.40
CA ILE A 173 7.28 8.56 19.21
C ILE A 173 6.78 8.41 17.79
N VAL A 174 7.19 7.33 17.11
CA VAL A 174 6.53 6.85 15.89
C VAL A 174 5.61 5.71 16.27
N GLN A 175 4.33 5.90 16.04
CA GLN A 175 3.28 4.89 16.22
C GLN A 175 3.00 4.21 14.90
N THR A 176 3.00 2.89 14.88
CA THR A 176 2.54 2.07 13.77
C THR A 176 1.43 1.13 14.23
N ARG A 177 0.80 0.42 13.33
CA ARG A 177 -0.17 -0.64 13.69
C ARG A 177 0.47 -1.78 14.49
N HIS A 178 1.80 -1.96 14.40
CA HIS A 178 2.53 -3.03 15.07
C HIS A 178 3.07 -2.65 16.45
N GLY A 179 3.09 -1.36 16.80
CA GLY A 179 3.63 -0.87 18.06
C GLY A 179 4.26 0.51 17.95
N THR A 180 5.19 0.81 18.85
CA THR A 180 5.84 2.13 18.97
C THR A 180 7.36 2.05 18.82
N ALA A 181 7.94 3.09 18.21
CA ALA A 181 9.36 3.37 18.23
C ALA A 181 9.59 4.74 18.90
N ARG A 182 10.21 4.77 20.07
CA ARG A 182 10.50 5.98 20.85
C ARG A 182 11.95 6.41 20.66
N ALA A 183 12.16 7.56 20.08
CA ALA A 183 13.48 8.12 19.83
C ALA A 183 14.11 8.71 21.10
N LEU A 184 15.42 8.50 21.26
CA LEU A 184 16.23 9.02 22.35
C LEU A 184 17.30 10.01 21.83
N GLY A 185 16.95 10.88 20.85
CA GLY A 185 17.87 11.79 20.17
C GLY A 185 18.56 11.10 18.99
N THR A 186 17.89 10.95 17.84
CA THR A 186 18.24 9.90 16.87
C THR A 186 18.02 10.31 15.42
N ARG A 187 18.75 9.62 14.52
CA ARG A 187 18.43 9.50 13.11
C ARG A 187 18.10 8.05 12.80
N PHE A 188 16.86 7.79 12.39
CA PHE A 188 16.34 6.43 12.20
C PHE A 188 15.24 6.38 11.14
N SER A 189 15.07 5.21 10.53
CA SER A 189 13.97 4.93 9.61
C SER A 189 12.98 3.96 10.23
N VAL A 190 11.69 4.19 9.97
CA VAL A 190 10.60 3.25 10.28
C VAL A 190 9.86 2.95 8.98
N ARG A 191 9.73 1.66 8.66
CA ARG A 191 8.97 1.16 7.51
C ARG A 191 7.86 0.21 7.98
N VAL A 192 6.63 0.49 7.58
CA VAL A 192 5.48 -0.38 7.83
C VAL A 192 5.40 -1.42 6.70
N GLU A 193 5.45 -2.68 7.07
CA GLU A 193 5.24 -3.85 6.21
C GLU A 193 3.92 -4.54 6.60
N ASP A 194 3.53 -5.62 5.92
CA ASP A 194 2.23 -6.25 6.17
C ASP A 194 2.11 -6.83 7.58
N GLU A 195 3.12 -7.55 8.06
CA GLU A 195 3.08 -8.23 9.36
C GLU A 195 3.98 -7.61 10.43
N SER A 196 4.80 -6.64 10.04
CA SER A 196 5.77 -6.01 10.95
C SER A 196 6.06 -4.56 10.57
N SER A 197 6.71 -3.86 11.49
CA SER A 197 7.39 -2.59 11.22
C SER A 197 8.88 -2.79 11.38
N ARG A 198 9.65 -2.39 10.37
CA ARG A 198 11.12 -2.44 10.40
C ARG A 198 11.65 -1.11 10.95
N LEU A 199 12.63 -1.21 11.82
CA LEU A 199 13.37 -0.10 12.42
C LEU A 199 14.85 -0.21 12.04
N ALA A 200 15.42 0.88 11.53
CA ALA A 200 16.84 1.01 11.23
C ALA A 200 17.38 2.27 11.90
N VAL A 201 18.41 2.15 12.75
CA VAL A 201 18.95 3.26 13.52
C VAL A 201 20.33 3.64 12.96
N VAL A 202 20.44 4.89 12.48
CA VAL A 202 21.69 5.43 11.93
C VAL A 202 22.50 6.13 13.02
N GLU A 203 21.82 6.91 13.89
CA GLU A 203 22.47 7.67 14.97
C GLU A 203 21.59 7.60 16.24
N GLY A 204 22.23 7.53 17.40
CA GLY A 204 21.56 7.48 18.71
C GLY A 204 20.97 6.12 19.03
N SER A 205 19.82 6.07 19.71
CA SER A 205 19.13 4.83 20.13
C SER A 205 17.62 4.99 20.03
N VAL A 206 16.91 3.93 19.71
CA VAL A 206 15.45 3.90 19.64
C VAL A 206 14.92 2.72 20.44
N GLU A 207 13.99 3.00 21.34
CA GLU A 207 13.25 1.98 22.06
C GLU A 207 12.06 1.55 21.20
N MET A 208 12.01 0.28 20.81
CA MET A 208 10.86 -0.30 20.11
C MET A 208 10.05 -1.19 21.04
N LYS A 209 8.72 -1.10 20.94
CA LYS A 209 7.78 -1.86 21.76
C LYS A 209 6.62 -2.35 20.92
N PRO A 210 6.40 -3.66 20.79
CA PRO A 210 5.24 -4.24 20.13
C PRO A 210 3.92 -3.81 20.79
N ALA A 211 2.85 -3.74 20.03
CA ALA A 211 1.55 -3.24 20.52
C ALA A 211 0.98 -4.09 21.66
N HIS A 212 1.16 -5.40 21.60
CA HIS A 212 0.62 -6.36 22.57
C HIS A 212 1.69 -6.95 23.52
N SER A 213 2.87 -6.30 23.62
CA SER A 213 3.95 -6.72 24.51
C SER A 213 4.21 -5.67 25.60
N SER A 214 4.56 -6.13 26.79
CA SER A 214 5.08 -5.25 27.84
C SER A 214 6.59 -5.02 27.70
N THR A 215 7.30 -5.86 26.95
CA THR A 215 8.76 -5.83 26.79
C THR A 215 9.14 -4.87 25.68
N ALA A 216 10.03 -3.94 25.98
CA ALA A 216 10.65 -3.05 25.01
C ALA A 216 12.09 -3.52 24.72
N VAL A 217 12.55 -3.24 23.49
CA VAL A 217 13.92 -3.53 23.03
C VAL A 217 14.56 -2.25 22.57
N ILE A 218 15.82 -2.00 22.96
CA ILE A 218 16.59 -0.87 22.48
C ILE A 218 17.42 -1.30 21.27
N VAL A 219 17.32 -0.52 20.20
CA VAL A 219 18.13 -0.66 18.99
C VAL A 219 19.06 0.57 18.93
N ASN A 220 20.37 0.32 18.84
CA ASN A 220 21.40 1.35 18.87
C ASN A 220 21.83 1.76 17.47
N ALA A 221 22.62 2.82 17.37
CA ALA A 221 23.23 3.24 16.11
C ALA A 221 23.99 2.09 15.44
N GLY A 222 23.80 1.94 14.14
CA GLY A 222 24.38 0.85 13.35
C GLY A 222 23.64 -0.48 13.48
N GLU A 223 22.45 -0.51 14.08
CA GLU A 223 21.61 -1.68 14.25
C GLU A 223 20.26 -1.51 13.58
N GLN A 224 19.62 -2.64 13.30
CA GLN A 224 18.25 -2.74 12.79
C GLN A 224 17.51 -3.90 13.44
N SER A 225 16.19 -3.81 13.45
CA SER A 225 15.30 -4.88 13.88
C SER A 225 13.91 -4.69 13.28
N ALA A 226 13.00 -5.61 13.55
CA ALA A 226 11.59 -5.49 13.20
C ALA A 226 10.70 -5.89 14.38
N PHE A 227 9.49 -5.35 14.44
CA PHE A 227 8.51 -5.71 15.46
C PHE A 227 7.13 -5.92 14.84
N GLY A 228 6.52 -7.05 15.19
CA GLY A 228 5.12 -7.35 14.93
C GLY A 228 4.24 -6.91 16.10
N LEU A 229 3.01 -7.42 16.16
CA LEU A 229 2.07 -7.09 17.25
C LEU A 229 2.53 -7.60 18.63
N GLU A 230 3.19 -8.76 18.68
CA GLU A 230 3.54 -9.43 19.94
C GLU A 230 5.05 -9.54 20.19
N ARG A 231 5.84 -9.61 19.12
CA ARG A 231 7.25 -9.98 19.17
C ARG A 231 8.13 -9.03 18.40
N THR A 232 9.40 -8.98 18.82
CA THR A 232 10.48 -8.32 18.09
C THR A 232 11.36 -9.38 17.42
N ALA A 233 11.84 -9.06 16.23
CA ALA A 233 12.93 -9.83 15.61
C ALA A 233 14.25 -9.60 16.39
N PRO A 234 15.24 -10.48 16.27
CA PRO A 234 16.58 -10.23 16.79
C PRO A 234 17.15 -8.92 16.23
N VAL A 235 17.87 -8.19 17.08
CA VAL A 235 18.65 -7.03 16.64
C VAL A 235 19.82 -7.52 15.80
N ALA A 236 20.04 -6.91 14.65
CA ALA A 236 21.08 -7.24 13.68
C ALA A 236 21.84 -5.98 13.26
N PRO A 237 23.06 -6.11 12.73
CA PRO A 237 23.77 -4.98 12.13
C PRO A 237 22.93 -4.29 11.03
N LEU A 238 22.99 -2.99 10.97
CA LEU A 238 22.32 -2.19 9.94
C LEU A 238 22.93 -2.49 8.58
N ASP A 239 22.12 -2.94 7.65
CA ASP A 239 22.51 -2.91 6.24
C ASP A 239 22.43 -1.46 5.73
N GLN A 240 23.58 -0.83 5.58
CA GLN A 240 23.64 0.55 5.07
C GLN A 240 23.11 0.67 3.65
N ALA A 241 23.08 -0.41 2.86
CA ALA A 241 22.47 -0.42 1.55
C ALA A 241 20.96 -0.15 1.61
N SER A 242 20.29 -0.57 2.68
CA SER A 242 18.87 -0.33 2.92
C SER A 242 18.52 1.15 3.13
N MET A 243 19.49 2.00 3.43
CA MET A 243 19.29 3.45 3.66
C MET A 243 19.57 4.32 2.43
N THR A 244 20.11 3.73 1.34
CA THR A 244 20.51 4.48 0.14
C THR A 244 19.34 5.11 -0.64
N TRP A 245 18.13 4.69 -0.33
CA TRP A 245 16.91 5.28 -0.88
C TRP A 245 16.77 6.78 -0.58
N GLU A 246 17.34 7.28 0.51
CA GLU A 246 17.34 8.70 0.84
C GLU A 246 17.98 9.57 -0.26
N ASN A 247 18.89 8.98 -1.03
CA ASN A 247 19.56 9.61 -2.18
C ASN A 247 18.90 9.27 -3.51
N GLY A 248 17.72 8.60 -3.50
CA GLY A 248 17.01 8.15 -4.69
C GLY A 248 17.70 6.98 -5.39
N MET A 249 18.52 6.23 -4.67
CA MET A 249 19.26 5.06 -5.18
C MET A 249 18.94 3.83 -4.34
N MET A 250 19.14 2.66 -4.93
CA MET A 250 19.14 1.37 -4.26
C MET A 250 20.46 0.67 -4.55
N VAL A 251 21.17 0.26 -3.51
CA VAL A 251 22.39 -0.54 -3.63
C VAL A 251 22.07 -1.99 -3.33
N ALA A 252 22.27 -2.85 -4.31
CA ALA A 252 22.18 -4.30 -4.14
C ALA A 252 23.58 -4.89 -3.92
N ARG A 253 23.70 -5.81 -2.97
CA ARG A 253 24.92 -6.60 -2.69
C ARG A 253 24.55 -8.06 -2.62
N ASN A 254 24.86 -8.81 -3.67
CA ASN A 254 24.48 -10.23 -3.82
C ASN A 254 22.97 -10.48 -3.51
N MET A 255 22.13 -9.51 -3.93
CA MET A 255 20.69 -9.57 -3.71
C MET A 255 20.05 -10.47 -4.76
N ARG A 256 19.03 -11.24 -4.39
CA ARG A 256 18.23 -12.01 -5.36
C ARG A 256 17.49 -11.03 -6.29
N LEU A 257 17.41 -11.38 -7.56
CA LEU A 257 16.72 -10.54 -8.55
C LEU A 257 15.25 -10.29 -8.16
N ALA A 258 14.57 -11.30 -7.64
CA ALA A 258 13.18 -11.16 -7.18
C ALA A 258 13.05 -10.10 -6.07
N ASP A 259 13.99 -10.07 -5.11
CA ASP A 259 13.98 -9.11 -4.00
C ASP A 259 14.28 -7.70 -4.51
N LEU A 260 15.25 -7.56 -5.42
CA LEU A 260 15.54 -6.28 -6.08
C LEU A 260 14.33 -5.73 -6.84
N LEU A 261 13.66 -6.59 -7.63
CA LEU A 261 12.47 -6.18 -8.40
C LEU A 261 11.29 -5.85 -7.48
N THR A 262 11.15 -6.52 -6.35
CA THR A 262 10.15 -6.19 -5.32
C THR A 262 10.39 -4.79 -4.77
N GLU A 263 11.62 -4.44 -4.42
CA GLU A 263 11.96 -3.10 -3.93
C GLU A 263 11.81 -2.03 -5.03
N LEU A 264 12.28 -2.28 -6.27
CA LEU A 264 12.06 -1.37 -7.39
C LEU A 264 10.58 -1.15 -7.69
N GLY A 265 9.77 -2.20 -7.54
CA GLY A 265 8.31 -2.17 -7.71
C GLY A 265 7.60 -1.17 -6.79
N ARG A 266 8.17 -0.86 -5.63
CA ARG A 266 7.63 0.16 -4.71
C ARG A 266 7.65 1.58 -5.30
N TYR A 267 8.56 1.85 -6.22
CA TYR A 267 8.80 3.19 -6.79
C TYR A 267 8.19 3.38 -8.17
N ARG A 268 7.48 2.38 -8.69
CA ARG A 268 6.81 2.48 -9.98
C ARG A 268 5.32 2.15 -9.87
N GLN A 269 4.51 2.80 -10.69
CA GLN A 269 3.10 2.44 -10.82
C GLN A 269 2.94 1.15 -11.63
N GLY A 270 2.00 0.30 -11.20
CA GLY A 270 1.70 -0.95 -11.90
C GLY A 270 2.39 -2.16 -11.28
N VAL A 271 2.52 -3.21 -12.06
CA VAL A 271 3.02 -4.52 -11.63
C VAL A 271 4.37 -4.80 -12.29
N LEU A 272 5.36 -5.16 -11.49
CA LEU A 272 6.66 -5.65 -11.93
C LEU A 272 6.76 -7.13 -11.52
N ARG A 273 6.70 -8.03 -12.50
CA ARG A 273 6.78 -9.47 -12.27
C ARG A 273 8.17 -10.01 -12.55
N CYS A 274 8.63 -10.90 -11.69
CA CYS A 274 9.81 -11.72 -11.89
C CYS A 274 9.38 -13.15 -12.22
N HIS A 275 9.89 -13.71 -13.31
CA HIS A 275 9.68 -15.12 -13.62
C HIS A 275 10.54 -15.98 -12.70
N ASP A 276 10.00 -17.11 -12.20
CA ASP A 276 10.65 -17.97 -11.21
C ASP A 276 12.04 -18.47 -11.68
N ALA A 277 12.19 -18.74 -12.97
CA ALA A 277 13.46 -19.21 -13.54
C ALA A 277 14.64 -18.23 -13.41
N VAL A 278 14.39 -16.94 -13.17
CA VAL A 278 15.41 -15.90 -13.00
C VAL A 278 15.40 -15.27 -11.61
N ALA A 279 14.45 -15.66 -10.76
CA ALA A 279 14.23 -15.08 -9.44
C ALA A 279 15.47 -15.13 -8.52
N ASP A 280 16.25 -16.22 -8.63
CA ASP A 280 17.41 -16.48 -7.79
C ASP A 280 18.75 -15.96 -8.38
N LEU A 281 18.71 -15.29 -9.55
CA LEU A 281 19.90 -14.61 -10.06
C LEU A 281 20.37 -13.56 -9.05
N THR A 282 21.67 -13.58 -8.75
CA THR A 282 22.27 -12.61 -7.81
C THR A 282 22.67 -11.33 -8.54
N VAL A 283 22.34 -10.21 -7.93
CA VAL A 283 22.58 -8.88 -8.49
C VAL A 283 23.40 -8.05 -7.51
N SER A 284 24.43 -7.38 -8.05
CA SER A 284 25.20 -6.39 -7.31
C SER A 284 25.33 -5.12 -8.17
N GLY A 285 25.06 -3.96 -7.57
CA GLY A 285 25.12 -2.68 -8.28
C GLY A 285 24.28 -1.61 -7.61
N ALA A 286 24.30 -0.40 -8.19
CA ALA A 286 23.49 0.72 -7.76
C ALA A 286 22.42 1.02 -8.83
N PHE A 287 21.17 1.12 -8.37
CA PHE A 287 19.98 1.25 -9.22
C PHE A 287 19.23 2.53 -8.88
N SER A 288 18.80 3.28 -9.89
CA SER A 288 18.00 4.48 -9.70
C SER A 288 16.58 4.12 -9.27
N LEU A 289 16.11 4.72 -8.18
CA LEU A 289 14.72 4.64 -7.74
C LEU A 289 13.85 5.71 -8.42
N ARG A 290 14.49 6.79 -8.93
CA ARG A 290 13.80 7.87 -9.66
C ARG A 290 13.49 7.50 -11.11
N ASP A 291 14.34 6.66 -11.72
CA ASP A 291 14.16 6.11 -13.06
C ASP A 291 14.29 4.59 -12.99
N THR A 292 13.20 3.93 -12.62
CA THR A 292 13.15 2.47 -12.52
C THR A 292 13.27 1.79 -13.89
N ASP A 293 12.91 2.46 -15.00
CA ASP A 293 13.07 1.92 -16.34
C ASP A 293 14.54 1.90 -16.76
N ALA A 294 15.34 2.90 -16.38
CA ALA A 294 16.79 2.87 -16.55
C ALA A 294 17.41 1.71 -15.76
N SER A 295 16.96 1.47 -14.54
CA SER A 295 17.40 0.34 -13.70
C SER A 295 17.07 -1.01 -14.33
N LEU A 296 15.87 -1.16 -14.92
CA LEU A 296 15.49 -2.38 -15.64
C LEU A 296 16.32 -2.59 -16.92
N ARG A 297 16.60 -1.52 -17.68
CA ARG A 297 17.49 -1.60 -18.85
C ARG A 297 18.91 -2.03 -18.46
N LEU A 298 19.43 -1.51 -17.34
CA LEU A 298 20.74 -1.91 -16.82
C LEU A 298 20.75 -3.42 -16.47
N LEU A 299 19.72 -3.91 -15.76
CA LEU A 299 19.58 -5.34 -15.45
C LEU A 299 19.53 -6.20 -16.72
N GLN A 300 18.78 -5.79 -17.71
CA GLN A 300 18.69 -6.50 -19.02
C GLN A 300 20.02 -6.53 -19.77
N SER A 301 20.86 -5.51 -19.62
CA SER A 301 22.17 -5.47 -20.27
C SER A 301 23.22 -6.31 -19.57
N THR A 302 23.05 -6.59 -18.27
CA THR A 302 24.06 -7.26 -17.42
C THR A 302 23.71 -8.71 -17.10
N LEU A 303 22.45 -9.09 -17.19
CA LEU A 303 21.95 -10.43 -16.84
C LEU A 303 21.33 -11.12 -18.07
N PRO A 304 21.26 -12.47 -18.07
CA PRO A 304 20.59 -13.23 -19.12
C PRO A 304 19.06 -13.17 -19.01
N ILE A 305 18.52 -11.97 -18.96
CA ILE A 305 17.09 -11.69 -18.81
C ILE A 305 16.58 -10.85 -19.97
N SER A 306 15.29 -10.92 -20.24
CA SER A 306 14.53 -10.01 -21.08
C SER A 306 13.50 -9.27 -20.25
N VAL A 307 13.30 -7.98 -20.55
CA VAL A 307 12.27 -7.16 -19.93
C VAL A 307 11.21 -6.90 -20.99
N SER A 308 10.03 -7.46 -20.78
CA SER A 308 8.87 -7.28 -21.66
C SER A 308 7.84 -6.39 -20.98
N SER A 309 7.17 -5.53 -21.75
CA SER A 309 6.09 -4.69 -21.24
C SER A 309 4.84 -4.91 -22.09
N LEU A 310 3.77 -5.41 -21.47
CA LEU A 310 2.46 -5.49 -22.11
C LEU A 310 1.80 -4.10 -22.18
N THR A 311 1.99 -3.32 -21.13
CA THR A 311 1.61 -1.90 -21.02
C THR A 311 2.66 -1.19 -20.16
N ARG A 312 2.61 0.16 -20.07
CA ARG A 312 3.50 0.91 -19.15
C ARG A 312 3.33 0.51 -17.67
N TYR A 313 2.21 -0.14 -17.32
CA TYR A 313 1.88 -0.56 -15.96
C TYR A 313 2.10 -2.06 -15.71
N TRP A 314 2.41 -2.83 -16.75
CA TRP A 314 2.65 -4.26 -16.62
C TRP A 314 3.98 -4.63 -17.27
N VAL A 315 4.95 -4.91 -16.43
CA VAL A 315 6.31 -5.28 -16.86
C VAL A 315 6.64 -6.66 -16.29
N ALA A 316 7.18 -7.53 -17.15
CA ALA A 316 7.67 -8.84 -16.78
C ALA A 316 9.17 -8.95 -17.06
N VAL A 317 9.88 -9.57 -16.13
CA VAL A 317 11.30 -9.92 -16.25
C VAL A 317 11.39 -11.44 -16.39
N GLU A 318 11.88 -11.91 -17.51
CA GLU A 318 11.86 -13.30 -17.95
C GLU A 318 13.25 -13.75 -18.38
N PRO A 319 13.53 -15.09 -18.48
CA PRO A 319 14.78 -15.55 -19.09
C PRO A 319 14.93 -14.99 -20.52
N ARG A 320 16.16 -14.65 -20.88
CA ARG A 320 16.48 -14.38 -22.29
C ARG A 320 16.48 -15.70 -23.03
N GLY A 321 15.57 -15.87 -24.00
CA GLY A 321 15.52 -17.04 -24.89
C GLY A 321 16.73 -17.15 -25.79
#